data_418e3687d0b8d71e8a3099c09d64762d
#
_entry.id   418e3687d0b8d71e8a3099c09d64762d
#
_cell.length_a   1.000
_cell.length_b   1.000
_cell.length_c   1.000
_cell.angle_alpha   90.00
_cell.angle_beta   90.00
_cell.angle_gamma   90.00
#
_symmetry.space_group_name_H-M   'P 1'
#
loop_
_entity.id
_entity.type
_entity.pdbx_description
1 polymer ?
#
loop_
_entity_poly.entity_id
_entity_poly.type
_entity_poly.pdbx_seq_one_letter_code
_entity_poly.pdbx_strand_id
1 'polypeptide(L)'
;MKPINTAVSSQPHVPIVFQSKQDLKEKIGFELGTTEWLTVTQEMINDFAKATFDNQWIHIDVEKAKTHLPNGRTIAHGYLTMSLAAQFLYQLIYIKNLHSFVNYGINKARFINPVMSGSDIRMHASIANVEEQANDGIKLFLLCTIEIKGQEKPAFVAEIISLLF
;
A
#
# COMPACT_ATOMS: atom_id res chain seq x y z
N MET A 1 -19.54 12.65 -7.73
CA MET A 1 -18.79 11.70 -6.88
C MET A 1 -19.79 10.95 -6.04
N LYS A 2 -19.94 9.62 -6.23
CA LYS A 2 -20.85 8.82 -5.38
C LYS A 2 -20.14 8.55 -4.05
N PRO A 3 -20.83 8.61 -2.90
CA PRO A 3 -20.25 8.24 -1.61
C PRO A 3 -19.94 6.75 -1.58
N ILE A 4 -18.71 6.40 -1.16
CA ILE A 4 -18.28 5.02 -0.94
C ILE A 4 -18.99 4.54 0.33
N ASN A 5 -19.87 3.57 0.16
CA ASN A 5 -20.60 2.95 1.27
C ASN A 5 -19.67 1.94 1.98
N THR A 6 -19.05 2.36 3.08
CA THR A 6 -18.14 1.53 3.89
C THR A 6 -18.92 0.77 4.96
N ALA A 7 -19.58 -0.31 4.58
CA ALA A 7 -19.95 -1.34 5.54
C ALA A 7 -18.70 -2.17 5.85
N VAL A 8 -18.11 -2.00 7.04
CA VAL A 8 -16.96 -2.77 7.50
C VAL A 8 -17.40 -4.21 7.78
N SER A 9 -17.01 -5.13 6.89
CA SER A 9 -17.12 -6.56 7.12
C SER A 9 -16.05 -6.98 8.14
N SER A 10 -16.45 -7.61 9.24
CA SER A 10 -15.57 -8.14 10.30
C SER A 10 -14.98 -9.52 9.99
N GLN A 11 -15.00 -9.96 8.73
CA GLN A 11 -14.37 -11.22 8.29
C GLN A 11 -12.93 -10.95 7.88
N PRO A 12 -11.97 -11.84 8.24
CA PRO A 12 -10.59 -11.69 7.76
C PRO A 12 -10.59 -11.62 6.23
N HIS A 13 -9.84 -10.65 5.70
CA HIS A 13 -9.78 -10.47 4.25
C HIS A 13 -9.12 -11.69 3.61
N VAL A 14 -9.88 -12.39 2.75
CA VAL A 14 -9.36 -13.53 1.98
C VAL A 14 -8.90 -12.98 0.62
N PRO A 15 -7.65 -13.22 0.22
CA PRO A 15 -7.16 -12.77 -1.08
C PRO A 15 -8.02 -13.30 -2.23
N ILE A 16 -8.22 -12.47 -3.24
CA ILE A 16 -8.85 -12.93 -4.49
C ILE A 16 -7.87 -13.86 -5.18
N VAL A 17 -8.35 -15.08 -5.45
CA VAL A 17 -7.53 -16.15 -6.05
C VAL A 17 -7.75 -16.19 -7.56
N PHE A 18 -6.70 -15.93 -8.32
CA PHE A 18 -6.65 -16.18 -9.76
C PHE A 18 -6.01 -17.54 -10.04
N GLN A 19 -6.55 -18.30 -10.98
CA GLN A 19 -6.02 -19.63 -11.32
C GLN A 19 -4.70 -19.51 -12.11
N SER A 20 -4.56 -18.42 -12.87
CA SER A 20 -3.33 -18.09 -13.60
C SER A 20 -3.16 -16.58 -13.73
N LYS A 21 -1.96 -16.13 -14.10
CA LYS A 21 -1.71 -14.71 -14.41
C LYS A 21 -2.47 -14.25 -15.67
N GLN A 22 -2.82 -15.14 -16.59
CA GLN A 22 -3.60 -14.85 -17.79
C GLN A 22 -5.03 -14.40 -17.49
N ASP A 23 -5.62 -14.88 -16.39
CA ASP A 23 -6.96 -14.50 -15.96
C ASP A 23 -7.08 -13.00 -15.67
N LEU A 24 -5.96 -12.34 -15.38
CA LEU A 24 -5.91 -10.90 -15.10
C LEU A 24 -6.28 -10.05 -16.33
N LYS A 25 -6.08 -10.55 -17.56
CA LYS A 25 -6.33 -9.80 -18.80
C LYS A 25 -7.78 -9.34 -18.92
N GLU A 26 -8.71 -10.15 -18.42
CA GLU A 26 -10.14 -9.87 -18.45
C GLU A 26 -10.63 -9.08 -17.23
N LYS A 27 -9.70 -8.62 -16.39
CA LYS A 27 -9.99 -7.99 -15.10
C LYS A 27 -9.57 -6.52 -15.02
N ILE A 28 -9.37 -5.85 -16.16
CA ILE A 28 -9.13 -4.41 -16.16
C ILE A 28 -10.35 -3.69 -15.57
N GLY A 29 -10.11 -2.79 -14.60
CA GLY A 29 -11.15 -2.11 -13.83
C GLY A 29 -11.71 -2.91 -12.66
N PHE A 30 -11.21 -4.14 -12.41
CA PHE A 30 -11.68 -4.99 -11.33
C PHE A 30 -11.14 -4.50 -9.97
N GLU A 31 -12.04 -4.36 -9.00
CA GLU A 31 -11.71 -3.99 -7.62
C GLU A 31 -11.18 -5.20 -6.85
N LEU A 32 -9.95 -5.09 -6.36
CA LEU A 32 -9.35 -6.12 -5.50
C LEU A 32 -9.83 -6.02 -4.04
N GLY A 33 -10.45 -4.88 -3.70
CA GLY A 33 -11.00 -4.64 -2.38
C GLY A 33 -10.05 -3.87 -1.46
N THR A 34 -10.24 -4.05 -0.15
CA THR A 34 -9.55 -3.29 0.90
C THR A 34 -8.93 -4.25 1.91
N THR A 35 -7.68 -3.98 2.30
CA THR A 35 -6.94 -4.80 3.28
C THR A 35 -7.46 -4.61 4.70
N GLU A 36 -6.99 -5.45 5.62
CA GLU A 36 -7.09 -5.20 7.05
C GLU A 36 -6.27 -3.95 7.46
N TRP A 37 -6.63 -3.40 8.63
CA TRP A 37 -5.89 -2.29 9.21
C TRP A 37 -4.53 -2.76 9.74
N LEU A 38 -3.51 -1.95 9.47
CA LEU A 38 -2.14 -2.10 10.00
C LEU A 38 -1.79 -0.87 10.82
N THR A 39 -1.42 -1.05 12.08
CA THR A 39 -0.89 0.04 12.91
C THR A 39 0.58 0.29 12.56
N VAL A 40 0.90 1.51 12.14
CA VAL A 40 2.29 1.93 11.87
C VAL A 40 2.95 2.33 13.18
N THR A 41 3.72 1.43 13.76
CA THR A 41 4.36 1.63 15.07
C THR A 41 5.62 2.49 14.97
N GLN A 42 6.05 3.08 16.10
CA GLN A 42 7.34 3.78 16.19
C GLN A 42 8.51 2.83 15.90
N GLU A 43 8.39 1.56 16.29
CA GLU A 43 9.41 0.55 16.03
C GLU A 43 9.62 0.34 14.53
N MET A 44 8.54 0.18 13.75
CA MET A 44 8.60 0.09 12.29
C MET A 44 9.30 1.31 11.67
N ILE A 45 9.00 2.51 12.17
CA ILE A 45 9.63 3.75 11.70
C ILE A 45 11.13 3.75 12.01
N ASN A 46 11.51 3.36 13.22
CA ASN A 46 12.90 3.28 13.63
C ASN A 46 13.70 2.25 12.83
N ASP A 47 13.10 1.10 12.53
CA ASP A 47 13.75 0.04 11.74
C ASP A 47 13.89 0.46 10.28
N PHE A 48 12.92 1.17 9.74
CA PHE A 48 13.04 1.76 8.40
C PHE A 48 14.15 2.82 8.36
N ALA A 49 14.23 3.70 9.37
CA ALA A 49 15.30 4.69 9.48
C ALA A 49 16.70 4.03 9.51
N LYS A 50 16.86 2.95 10.29
CA LYS A 50 18.11 2.17 10.33
C LYS A 50 18.47 1.56 8.96
N ALA A 51 17.48 0.99 8.27
CA ALA A 51 17.68 0.32 6.99
C ALA A 51 18.02 1.29 5.85
N THR A 52 17.48 2.51 5.90
CA THR A 52 17.63 3.53 4.84
C THR A 52 18.61 4.63 5.18
N PHE A 53 19.08 4.70 6.44
CA PHE A 53 19.90 5.79 6.99
C PHE A 53 19.21 7.16 6.98
N ASP A 54 17.88 7.20 6.80
CA ASP A 54 17.09 8.42 6.93
C ASP A 54 16.71 8.66 8.40
N ASN A 55 17.62 9.27 9.12
CA ASN A 55 17.52 9.56 10.55
C ASN A 55 16.98 10.97 10.84
N GLN A 56 16.14 11.52 9.95
CA GLN A 56 15.55 12.84 10.20
C GLN A 56 14.74 12.81 11.51
N TRP A 57 14.95 13.84 12.35
CA TRP A 57 14.37 13.89 13.70
C TRP A 57 12.84 13.75 13.74
N ILE A 58 12.14 14.22 12.71
CA ILE A 58 10.67 14.11 12.62
C ILE A 58 10.17 12.66 12.66
N HIS A 59 11.04 11.70 12.33
CA HIS A 59 10.73 10.27 12.31
C HIS A 59 11.13 9.57 13.61
N ILE A 60 12.26 9.94 14.21
CA ILE A 60 12.87 9.13 15.27
C ILE A 60 12.95 9.82 16.65
N ASP A 61 12.84 11.15 16.73
CA ASP A 61 12.94 11.88 18.00
C ASP A 61 11.55 12.11 18.61
N VAL A 62 11.09 11.12 19.38
CA VAL A 62 9.77 11.13 20.03
C VAL A 62 9.64 12.30 21.01
N GLU A 63 10.69 12.65 21.75
CA GLU A 63 10.63 13.74 22.73
C GLU A 63 10.50 15.09 22.05
N LYS A 64 11.26 15.32 21.01
CA LYS A 64 11.16 16.54 20.22
C LYS A 64 9.81 16.64 19.49
N ALA A 65 9.29 15.51 19.00
CA ALA A 65 8.00 15.47 18.35
C ALA A 65 6.86 15.95 19.25
N LYS A 66 6.88 15.64 20.55
CA LYS A 66 5.86 16.06 21.52
C LYS A 66 5.60 17.57 21.52
N THR A 67 6.62 18.35 21.25
CA THR A 67 6.55 19.83 21.34
C THR A 67 6.58 20.53 19.97
N HIS A 68 7.06 19.86 18.93
CA HIS A 68 7.32 20.49 17.62
C HIS A 68 6.46 19.95 16.47
N LEU A 69 5.81 18.80 16.64
CA LEU A 69 4.98 18.22 15.58
C LEU A 69 3.49 18.25 15.93
N PRO A 70 2.62 18.33 14.92
CA PRO A 70 1.19 18.19 15.12
C PRO A 70 0.85 16.89 15.87
N ASN A 71 -0.06 16.99 16.85
CA ASN A 71 -0.48 15.87 17.70
C ASN A 71 0.64 15.25 18.58
N GLY A 72 1.82 15.86 18.68
CA GLY A 72 2.91 15.41 19.54
C GLY A 72 3.49 14.04 19.17
N ARG A 73 3.34 13.60 17.94
CA ARG A 73 3.79 12.28 17.45
C ARG A 73 4.74 12.44 16.26
N THR A 74 5.68 11.53 16.15
CA THR A 74 6.53 11.41 14.96
C THR A 74 5.73 11.04 13.72
N ILE A 75 6.34 11.25 12.58
CA ILE A 75 5.76 10.98 11.26
C ILE A 75 6.49 9.78 10.63
N ALA A 76 5.78 8.82 10.09
CA ALA A 76 6.37 7.74 9.30
C ALA A 76 7.01 8.31 8.02
N HIS A 77 8.13 7.72 7.60
CA HIS A 77 8.69 8.03 6.29
C HIS A 77 7.65 7.76 5.20
N GLY A 78 7.53 8.67 4.25
CA GLY A 78 6.65 8.44 3.10
C GLY A 78 7.02 7.14 2.37
N TYR A 79 8.30 6.87 2.22
CA TYR A 79 8.80 5.64 1.60
C TYR A 79 8.48 4.38 2.42
N LEU A 80 8.40 4.44 3.75
CA LEU A 80 7.89 3.33 4.55
C LEU A 80 6.42 3.05 4.19
N THR A 81 5.58 4.10 4.17
CA THR A 81 4.17 3.98 3.81
C THR A 81 4.00 3.35 2.42
N MET A 82 4.80 3.80 1.44
CA MET A 82 4.82 3.24 0.10
C MET A 82 5.28 1.77 0.09
N SER A 83 6.32 1.42 0.84
CA SER A 83 6.87 0.05 0.89
C SER A 83 5.88 -0.95 1.47
N LEU A 84 5.00 -0.52 2.39
CA LEU A 84 3.94 -1.35 2.95
C LEU A 84 2.88 -1.77 1.90
N ALA A 85 2.81 -1.08 0.74
CA ALA A 85 1.91 -1.48 -0.34
C ALA A 85 2.18 -2.92 -0.83
N ALA A 86 3.42 -3.37 -0.82
CA ALA A 86 3.77 -4.75 -1.20
C ALA A 86 3.12 -5.77 -0.26
N GLN A 87 3.19 -5.54 1.05
CA GLN A 87 2.57 -6.39 2.06
C GLN A 87 1.04 -6.37 1.96
N PHE A 88 0.46 -5.21 1.68
CA PHE A 88 -0.98 -5.08 1.45
C PHE A 88 -1.44 -5.81 0.19
N LEU A 89 -0.65 -5.81 -0.88
CA LEU A 89 -1.00 -6.54 -2.11
C LEU A 89 -1.09 -8.05 -1.86
N TYR A 90 -0.25 -8.63 -1.01
CA TYR A 90 -0.36 -10.06 -0.65
C TYR A 90 -1.66 -10.42 0.09
N GLN A 91 -2.31 -9.45 0.73
CA GLN A 91 -3.63 -9.66 1.31
C GLN A 91 -4.74 -9.62 0.26
N LEU A 92 -4.57 -8.87 -0.83
CA LEU A 92 -5.62 -8.61 -1.81
C LEU A 92 -5.64 -9.63 -2.95
N ILE A 93 -4.47 -10.11 -3.38
CA ILE A 93 -4.34 -10.93 -4.57
C ILE A 93 -3.42 -12.12 -4.33
N TYR A 94 -3.89 -13.28 -4.76
CA TYR A 94 -3.10 -14.50 -4.85
C TYR A 94 -3.26 -15.12 -6.25
N ILE A 95 -2.15 -15.41 -6.92
CA ILE A 95 -2.14 -15.99 -8.26
C ILE A 95 -1.47 -17.35 -8.17
N LYS A 96 -2.23 -18.41 -8.54
CA LYS A 96 -1.70 -19.78 -8.53
C LYS A 96 -0.61 -19.94 -9.59
N ASN A 97 0.35 -20.80 -9.27
CA ASN A 97 1.46 -21.17 -10.17
C ASN A 97 2.30 -19.97 -10.66
N LEU A 98 2.26 -18.86 -9.93
CA LEU A 98 3.11 -17.72 -10.20
C LEU A 98 4.52 -18.03 -9.71
N HIS A 99 5.51 -17.90 -10.59
CA HIS A 99 6.92 -18.12 -10.26
C HIS A 99 7.49 -16.90 -9.49
N SER A 100 7.15 -15.70 -9.94
CA SER A 100 7.60 -14.47 -9.27
C SER A 100 6.65 -13.30 -9.47
N PHE A 101 6.58 -12.43 -8.45
CA PHE A 101 5.85 -11.16 -8.44
C PHE A 101 6.88 -10.07 -8.12
N VAL A 102 7.34 -9.34 -9.14
CA VAL A 102 8.45 -8.40 -9.02
C VAL A 102 7.96 -6.96 -9.12
N ASN A 103 8.34 -6.13 -8.16
CA ASN A 103 8.10 -4.68 -8.25
C ASN A 103 8.92 -4.11 -9.41
N TYR A 104 8.25 -3.53 -10.40
CA TYR A 104 8.89 -2.98 -11.60
C TYR A 104 8.98 -1.46 -11.57
N GLY A 105 7.94 -0.81 -11.10
CA GLY A 105 7.91 0.65 -11.08
C GLY A 105 6.68 1.23 -10.42
N ILE A 106 6.64 2.54 -10.36
CA ILE A 106 5.53 3.30 -9.78
C ILE A 106 5.30 4.54 -10.63
N ASN A 107 4.07 4.74 -11.05
CA ASN A 107 3.62 5.94 -11.74
C ASN A 107 2.78 6.81 -10.80
N LYS A 108 2.86 8.13 -10.99
CA LYS A 108 1.97 9.11 -10.34
C LYS A 108 1.89 9.01 -8.81
N ALA A 109 2.99 8.57 -8.17
CA ALA A 109 3.04 8.47 -6.71
C ALA A 109 2.89 9.85 -6.04
N ARG A 110 2.04 9.94 -5.01
CA ARG A 110 1.84 11.14 -4.19
C ARG A 110 1.65 10.77 -2.73
N PHE A 111 2.41 11.40 -1.87
CA PHE A 111 2.22 11.42 -0.42
C PHE A 111 1.32 12.62 -0.09
N ILE A 112 0.09 12.35 0.31
CA ILE A 112 -0.95 13.38 0.45
C ILE A 112 -1.09 13.83 1.91
N ASN A 113 -1.09 12.86 2.83
CA ASN A 113 -1.27 13.11 4.25
C ASN A 113 -0.22 12.33 5.05
N PRO A 114 0.47 12.96 6.02
CA PRO A 114 1.47 12.25 6.82
C PRO A 114 0.82 11.18 7.71
N VAL A 115 1.45 10.02 7.77
CA VAL A 115 1.09 8.94 8.69
C VAL A 115 1.82 9.16 10.00
N MET A 116 1.09 9.46 11.08
CA MET A 116 1.68 9.60 12.41
C MET A 116 1.98 8.23 13.02
N SER A 117 3.04 8.14 13.81
CA SER A 117 3.31 6.95 14.62
C SER A 117 2.06 6.53 15.42
N GLY A 118 1.71 5.25 15.41
CA GLY A 118 0.51 4.70 16.05
C GLY A 118 -0.80 4.92 15.25
N SER A 119 -0.73 5.38 14.01
CA SER A 119 -1.92 5.45 13.14
C SER A 119 -2.19 4.11 12.48
N ASP A 120 -3.47 3.78 12.31
CA ASP A 120 -3.91 2.64 11.53
C ASP A 120 -4.04 3.04 10.06
N ILE A 121 -3.45 2.27 9.17
CA ILE A 121 -3.57 2.43 7.71
C ILE A 121 -4.06 1.13 7.07
N ARG A 122 -4.69 1.25 5.91
CA ARG A 122 -5.05 0.11 5.05
C ARG A 122 -5.02 0.53 3.59
N MET A 123 -4.99 -0.42 2.69
CA MET A 123 -4.92 -0.17 1.25
C MET A 123 -6.17 -0.66 0.55
N HIS A 124 -6.68 0.15 -0.35
CA HIS A 124 -7.60 -0.22 -1.41
C HIS A 124 -6.84 -0.32 -2.73
N ALA A 125 -7.14 -1.33 -3.55
CA ALA A 125 -6.51 -1.49 -4.85
C ALA A 125 -7.49 -2.00 -5.92
N SER A 126 -7.21 -1.62 -7.17
CA SER A 126 -7.91 -2.11 -8.36
C SER A 126 -6.92 -2.37 -9.51
N ILE A 127 -7.30 -3.23 -10.45
CA ILE A 127 -6.51 -3.52 -11.65
C ILE A 127 -6.74 -2.41 -12.68
N ALA A 128 -5.71 -1.60 -12.94
CA ALA A 128 -5.79 -0.48 -13.88
C ALA A 128 -5.54 -0.90 -15.33
N ASN A 129 -4.55 -1.77 -15.54
CA ASN A 129 -4.17 -2.27 -16.85
C ASN A 129 -3.39 -3.58 -16.73
N VAL A 130 -3.36 -4.32 -17.82
CA VAL A 130 -2.60 -5.58 -17.96
C VAL A 130 -1.98 -5.63 -19.34
N GLU A 131 -0.67 -5.78 -19.40
CA GLU A 131 0.09 -5.85 -20.66
C GLU A 131 0.88 -7.16 -20.73
N GLU A 132 0.86 -7.80 -21.88
CA GLU A 132 1.71 -8.95 -22.15
C GLU A 132 3.17 -8.54 -22.26
N GLN A 133 4.05 -9.38 -21.76
CA GLN A 133 5.50 -9.23 -21.84
C GLN A 133 6.11 -10.45 -22.53
N ALA A 134 7.35 -10.32 -22.97
CA ALA A 134 8.11 -11.45 -23.48
C ALA A 134 8.22 -12.58 -22.45
N ASN A 135 8.49 -13.79 -22.91
CA ASN A 135 8.63 -15.00 -22.08
C ASN A 135 7.40 -15.29 -21.20
N ASP A 136 6.21 -15.14 -21.77
CA ASP A 136 4.94 -15.37 -21.09
C ASP A 136 4.74 -14.48 -19.83
N GLY A 137 5.47 -13.38 -19.74
CA GLY A 137 5.33 -12.41 -18.63
C GLY A 137 4.06 -11.58 -18.74
N ILE A 138 3.60 -11.06 -17.60
CA ILE A 138 2.51 -10.08 -17.51
C ILE A 138 3.03 -8.84 -16.77
N LYS A 139 2.79 -7.66 -17.32
CA LYS A 139 2.95 -6.40 -16.59
C LYS A 139 1.58 -5.96 -16.07
N LEU A 140 1.45 -5.94 -14.76
CA LEU A 140 0.24 -5.60 -14.04
C LEU A 140 0.33 -4.20 -13.48
N PHE A 141 -0.67 -3.36 -13.78
CA PHE A 141 -0.80 -2.00 -13.25
C PHE A 141 -1.91 -1.98 -12.22
N LEU A 142 -1.61 -1.48 -11.04
CA LEU A 142 -2.51 -1.46 -9.90
C LEU A 142 -2.69 -0.01 -9.41
N LEU A 143 -3.92 0.49 -9.42
CA LEU A 143 -4.24 1.72 -8.70
C LEU A 143 -4.34 1.40 -7.22
N CYS A 144 -3.50 2.04 -6.42
CA CYS A 144 -3.42 1.82 -4.99
C CYS A 144 -3.67 3.11 -4.23
N THR A 145 -4.51 3.03 -3.20
CA THR A 145 -4.80 4.12 -2.27
C THR A 145 -4.62 3.62 -0.85
N ILE A 146 -3.68 4.20 -0.10
CA ILE A 146 -3.51 3.90 1.32
C ILE A 146 -4.21 5.01 2.12
N GLU A 147 -5.21 4.62 2.88
CA GLU A 147 -5.98 5.52 3.75
C GLU A 147 -5.51 5.43 5.21
N ILE A 148 -5.78 6.49 5.96
CA ILE A 148 -5.52 6.58 7.41
C ILE A 148 -6.87 6.56 8.11
N LYS A 149 -7.02 5.70 9.10
CA LYS A 149 -8.25 5.57 9.89
C LYS A 149 -8.67 6.91 10.50
N GLY A 150 -9.92 7.29 10.25
CA GLY A 150 -10.47 8.55 10.75
C GLY A 150 -10.00 9.82 10.01
N GLN A 151 -9.29 9.69 8.87
CA GLN A 151 -8.91 10.81 8.02
C GLN A 151 -9.68 10.77 6.69
N GLU A 152 -10.12 11.92 6.21
CA GLU A 152 -10.81 12.04 4.92
C GLU A 152 -9.84 11.87 3.73
N LYS A 153 -8.62 12.43 3.86
CA LYS A 153 -7.60 12.36 2.81
C LYS A 153 -6.71 11.14 3.01
N PRO A 154 -6.39 10.40 1.93
CA PRO A 154 -5.49 9.26 2.02
C PRO A 154 -4.05 9.68 2.36
N ALA A 155 -3.26 8.74 2.87
CA ALA A 155 -1.82 8.92 3.07
C ALA A 155 -1.07 8.93 1.75
N PHE A 156 -1.41 7.99 0.87
CA PHE A 156 -0.66 7.71 -0.35
C PHE A 156 -1.57 7.23 -1.47
N VAL A 157 -1.28 7.68 -2.69
CA VAL A 157 -1.91 7.18 -3.92
C VAL A 157 -0.83 6.96 -4.97
N ALA A 158 -0.94 5.86 -5.72
CA ALA A 158 -0.04 5.56 -6.83
C ALA A 158 -0.65 4.56 -7.82
N GLU A 159 -0.06 4.48 -8.99
CA GLU A 159 -0.17 3.34 -9.87
C GLU A 159 1.10 2.49 -9.72
N ILE A 160 0.97 1.34 -9.06
CA ILE A 160 2.08 0.39 -8.85
C ILE A 160 2.14 -0.56 -10.04
N ILE A 161 3.35 -0.80 -10.54
CA ILE A 161 3.59 -1.68 -11.68
C ILE A 161 4.40 -2.89 -11.22
N SER A 162 3.89 -4.08 -11.52
CA SER A 162 4.54 -5.34 -11.18
C SER A 162 4.72 -6.20 -12.42
N LEU A 163 5.81 -6.97 -12.45
CA LEU A 163 6.04 -8.02 -13.44
C LEU A 163 5.75 -9.38 -12.82
N LEU A 164 4.99 -10.19 -13.56
CA LEU A 164 4.53 -11.52 -13.16
C LEU A 164 5.11 -12.56 -14.12
N PHE A 165 5.77 -13.59 -13.60
CA PHE A 165 6.35 -14.68 -14.38
C PHE A 165 5.89 -16.04 -13.88
#